data_d91e69b6b1c934bb3c48934addd5736b
#
_entry.id   d91e69b6b1c934bb3c48934addd5736b
#
_cell.length_a   1.000
_cell.length_b   1.000
_cell.length_c   1.000
_cell.angle_alpha   90.00
_cell.angle_beta   90.00
_cell.angle_gamma   90.00
#
_symmetry.space_group_name_H-M   'P 1'
#
loop_
_entity.id
_entity.type
_entity.pdbx_description
1 polymer ?
#
loop_
_entity_poly.entity_id
_entity_poly.type
_entity_poly.pdbx_seq_one_letter_code
_entity_poly.pdbx_strand_id
1 'polypeptide(L)'
;MAKLRKNAAYQKLERPYTRISKFTKKNYVRGGFPHMKVIKFDMGYPRKEYDTVIKLSSKKSMHVRHNSLESARMTSNRLLEKTLGRSGYHLRIKVYPHHVLRENPLASGAGADRMSTGMKKSFGKSVGSAARVKEGQTLIELRINNENLKLGKEALKRASKKFPCPCKIIAQ
;
A
#
# COMPACT_ATOMS: atom_id res chain seq x y z
N MET A 1 0.25 17.11 -8.69
CA MET A 1 -0.19 15.95 -7.86
C MET A 1 -0.73 14.88 -8.79
N ALA A 2 -0.26 13.61 -8.67
CA ALA A 2 -0.76 12.54 -9.55
C ALA A 2 -2.25 12.30 -9.31
N LYS A 3 -3.05 12.30 -10.38
CA LYS A 3 -4.49 12.03 -10.31
C LYS A 3 -4.73 10.58 -9.86
N LEU A 4 -5.71 10.38 -8.99
CA LEU A 4 -6.17 9.05 -8.61
C LEU A 4 -6.90 8.42 -9.80
N ARG A 5 -6.46 7.24 -10.22
CA ARG A 5 -7.12 6.45 -11.26
C ARG A 5 -8.20 5.55 -10.64
N LYS A 6 -9.16 5.14 -11.47
CA LYS A 6 -10.17 4.14 -11.10
C LYS A 6 -9.50 2.83 -10.70
N ASN A 7 -10.15 2.03 -9.84
CA ASN A 7 -9.63 0.76 -9.34
C ASN A 7 -9.25 -0.24 -10.46
N ALA A 8 -9.99 -0.23 -11.56
CA ALA A 8 -9.70 -1.08 -12.73
C ALA A 8 -8.25 -0.97 -13.22
N ALA A 9 -7.63 0.21 -13.15
CA ALA A 9 -6.24 0.43 -13.55
C ALA A 9 -5.21 -0.32 -12.68
N TYR A 10 -5.59 -0.79 -11.49
CA TYR A 10 -4.71 -1.45 -10.53
C TYR A 10 -4.98 -2.94 -10.36
N GLN A 11 -6.00 -3.49 -11.04
CA GLN A 11 -6.40 -4.90 -10.89
C GLN A 11 -5.41 -5.87 -11.55
N LYS A 12 -4.80 -5.49 -12.67
CA LYS A 12 -3.83 -6.35 -13.37
C LYS A 12 -2.46 -6.23 -12.70
N LEU A 13 -1.95 -7.36 -12.19
CA LEU A 13 -0.59 -7.43 -11.66
C LEU A 13 0.41 -7.43 -12.82
N GLU A 14 1.17 -6.34 -12.92
CA GLU A 14 2.25 -6.20 -13.89
C GLU A 14 3.58 -6.64 -13.28
N ARG A 15 4.57 -6.88 -14.16
CA ARG A 15 5.96 -7.04 -13.75
C ARG A 15 6.42 -5.80 -12.96
N PRO A 16 7.15 -5.93 -11.83
CA PRO A 16 7.54 -4.77 -11.03
C PRO A 16 8.47 -3.85 -11.85
N TYR A 17 8.11 -2.57 -11.90
CA TYR A 17 8.94 -1.54 -12.49
C TYR A 17 9.75 -0.87 -11.40
N THR A 18 10.99 -1.30 -11.22
CA THR A 18 11.92 -0.78 -10.22
C THR A 18 13.23 -0.30 -10.85
N ARG A 19 13.63 -0.89 -12.00
CA ARG A 19 14.84 -0.58 -12.78
C ARG A 19 16.07 -0.28 -11.93
N ILE A 20 16.37 -1.15 -10.99
CA ILE A 20 17.63 -1.13 -10.25
C ILE A 20 18.61 -2.07 -10.93
N SER A 21 19.82 -1.59 -11.22
CA SER A 21 20.89 -2.44 -11.74
C SER A 21 21.31 -3.46 -10.67
N LYS A 22 21.48 -4.72 -11.10
CA LYS A 22 21.99 -5.77 -10.23
C LYS A 22 23.47 -5.57 -9.84
N PHE A 23 24.24 -4.96 -10.71
CA PHE A 23 25.69 -4.81 -10.53
C PHE A 23 26.05 -3.50 -9.85
N THR A 24 25.55 -2.38 -10.33
CA THR A 24 25.93 -1.06 -9.85
C THR A 24 25.00 -0.48 -8.81
N LYS A 25 23.88 -1.17 -8.49
CA LYS A 25 22.79 -0.69 -7.63
C LYS A 25 22.19 0.67 -8.08
N LYS A 26 22.53 1.11 -9.29
CA LYS A 26 22.07 2.37 -9.86
C LYS A 26 20.60 2.30 -10.23
N ASN A 27 19.87 3.36 -9.91
CA ASN A 27 18.47 3.48 -10.27
C ASN A 27 18.32 4.08 -11.67
N TYR A 28 17.56 3.43 -12.53
CA TYR A 28 17.24 3.87 -13.89
C TYR A 28 15.78 4.30 -14.07
N VAL A 29 15.04 4.50 -12.98
CA VAL A 29 13.69 5.04 -13.07
C VAL A 29 13.79 6.51 -13.50
N ARG A 30 13.19 6.82 -14.66
CA ARG A 30 13.20 8.18 -15.21
C ARG A 30 12.51 9.15 -14.24
N GLY A 31 13.22 10.19 -13.79
CA GLY A 31 12.73 11.12 -12.78
C GLY A 31 12.90 10.64 -11.34
N GLY A 32 13.58 9.51 -11.11
CA GLY A 32 13.82 8.94 -9.80
C GLY A 32 12.61 8.20 -9.22
N PHE A 33 12.76 7.65 -8.01
CA PHE A 33 11.64 7.05 -7.29
C PHE A 33 10.70 8.13 -6.75
N PRO A 34 9.38 8.00 -6.97
CA PRO A 34 8.43 8.95 -6.41
C PRO A 34 8.41 8.85 -4.88
N HIS A 35 8.19 9.98 -4.22
CA HIS A 35 8.08 10.04 -2.76
C HIS A 35 6.96 9.12 -2.25
N MET A 36 7.29 8.32 -1.25
CA MET A 36 6.37 7.35 -0.64
C MET A 36 5.77 7.93 0.65
N LYS A 37 4.46 7.82 0.81
CA LYS A 37 3.77 8.32 2.03
C LYS A 37 3.93 7.40 3.23
N VAL A 38 4.08 6.09 3.01
CA VAL A 38 4.27 5.13 4.11
C VAL A 38 5.73 5.15 4.54
N ILE A 39 6.00 5.65 5.73
CA ILE A 39 7.35 5.74 6.29
C ILE A 39 7.50 4.70 7.43
N LYS A 40 6.44 4.51 8.24
CA LYS A 40 6.45 3.59 9.37
C LYS A 40 5.71 2.30 9.01
N PHE A 41 6.36 1.16 9.18
CA PHE A 41 5.81 -0.16 8.92
C PHE A 41 5.50 -0.94 10.20
N ASP A 42 6.19 -0.63 11.29
CA ASP A 42 5.96 -1.20 12.61
C ASP A 42 5.49 -0.10 13.58
N MET A 43 4.42 -0.38 14.32
CA MET A 43 3.81 0.52 15.31
C MET A 43 3.45 -0.25 16.56
N GLY A 44 3.44 0.43 17.71
CA GLY A 44 3.25 -0.20 19.00
C GLY A 44 4.55 -0.73 19.58
N TYR A 45 4.51 -1.79 20.36
CA TYR A 45 5.66 -2.34 21.05
C TYR A 45 6.02 -3.77 20.57
N PRO A 46 7.06 -3.94 19.74
CA PRO A 46 7.36 -5.20 19.08
C PRO A 46 8.02 -6.25 19.98
N ARG A 47 8.61 -5.84 21.13
CA ARG A 47 9.37 -6.74 22.02
C ARG A 47 8.51 -7.47 23.05
N LYS A 48 7.24 -7.11 23.18
CA LYS A 48 6.30 -7.78 24.08
C LYS A 48 5.77 -9.05 23.42
N GLU A 49 5.60 -10.09 24.18
CA GLU A 49 4.86 -11.28 23.77
C GLU A 49 3.36 -11.01 23.82
N TYR A 50 2.64 -11.50 22.84
CA TYR A 50 1.21 -11.34 22.67
C TYR A 50 0.58 -12.69 22.38
N ASP A 51 -0.57 -12.96 22.97
CA ASP A 51 -1.25 -14.25 22.88
C ASP A 51 -1.82 -14.54 21.49
N THR A 52 -2.29 -13.51 20.80
CA THR A 52 -3.03 -13.67 19.53
C THR A 52 -2.44 -12.84 18.42
N VAL A 53 -2.40 -13.44 17.23
CA VAL A 53 -2.01 -12.78 15.98
C VAL A 53 -3.19 -12.70 15.04
N ILE A 54 -3.62 -11.48 14.70
CA ILE A 54 -4.69 -11.24 13.75
C ILE A 54 -4.09 -10.75 12.43
N LYS A 55 -4.42 -11.41 11.33
CA LYS A 55 -3.92 -11.10 9.99
C LYS A 55 -5.04 -10.56 9.11
N LEU A 56 -4.76 -9.49 8.38
CA LEU A 56 -5.62 -8.97 7.32
C LEU A 56 -5.04 -9.39 5.98
N SER A 57 -5.73 -10.29 5.27
CA SER A 57 -5.28 -10.85 3.99
C SER A 57 -6.14 -10.36 2.83
N SER A 58 -5.53 -10.19 1.65
CA SER A 58 -6.25 -9.83 0.43
C SER A 58 -6.96 -11.04 -0.17
N LYS A 59 -8.19 -10.87 -0.67
CA LYS A 59 -8.93 -11.88 -1.43
C LYS A 59 -8.70 -11.82 -2.94
N LYS A 60 -8.00 -10.80 -3.45
CA LYS A 60 -7.73 -10.62 -4.87
C LYS A 60 -6.31 -10.12 -5.09
N SER A 61 -5.72 -10.52 -6.21
CA SER A 61 -4.43 -10.00 -6.67
C SER A 61 -4.60 -8.62 -7.28
N MET A 62 -3.80 -7.63 -6.82
CA MET A 62 -3.81 -6.27 -7.37
C MET A 62 -2.65 -5.40 -6.88
N HIS A 63 -2.53 -4.21 -7.47
CA HIS A 63 -1.63 -3.17 -6.97
C HIS A 63 -2.33 -2.32 -5.90
N VAL A 64 -1.75 -2.23 -4.71
CA VAL A 64 -2.21 -1.36 -3.63
C VAL A 64 -1.30 -0.15 -3.51
N ARG A 65 -1.85 1.05 -3.72
CA ARG A 65 -1.09 2.29 -3.69
C ARG A 65 -0.58 2.62 -2.29
N HIS A 66 0.57 3.29 -2.22
CA HIS A 66 1.14 3.76 -0.95
C HIS A 66 0.18 4.63 -0.13
N ASN A 67 -0.71 5.39 -0.80
CA ASN A 67 -1.74 6.20 -0.12
C ASN A 67 -2.75 5.34 0.66
N SER A 68 -3.18 4.21 0.08
CA SER A 68 -4.10 3.26 0.72
C SER A 68 -3.46 2.61 1.93
N LEU A 69 -2.20 2.20 1.82
CA LEU A 69 -1.43 1.63 2.92
C LEU A 69 -1.31 2.62 4.08
N GLU A 70 -0.95 3.88 3.79
CA GLU A 70 -0.83 4.92 4.82
C GLU A 70 -2.18 5.24 5.47
N SER A 71 -3.25 5.34 4.69
CA SER A 71 -4.59 5.57 5.23
C SER A 71 -5.05 4.42 6.14
N ALA A 72 -4.78 3.17 5.74
CA ALA A 72 -5.08 1.99 6.55
C ALA A 72 -4.27 1.99 7.85
N ARG A 73 -2.96 2.28 7.76
CA ARG A 73 -2.06 2.41 8.91
C ARG A 73 -2.58 3.42 9.93
N MET A 74 -2.82 4.66 9.48
CA MET A 74 -3.28 5.73 10.36
C MET A 74 -4.62 5.41 11.02
N THR A 75 -5.56 4.86 10.26
CA THR A 75 -6.91 4.57 10.76
C THR A 75 -6.90 3.45 11.81
N SER A 76 -6.14 2.38 11.57
CA SER A 76 -6.02 1.27 12.53
C SER A 76 -5.20 1.67 13.76
N ASN A 77 -4.06 2.32 13.56
CA ASN A 77 -3.18 2.75 14.64
C ASN A 77 -3.88 3.73 15.60
N ARG A 78 -4.60 4.72 15.05
CA ARG A 78 -5.32 5.70 15.87
C ARG A 78 -6.33 5.05 16.81
N LEU A 79 -7.06 4.03 16.36
CA LEU A 79 -8.01 3.31 17.20
C LEU A 79 -7.27 2.56 18.32
N LEU A 80 -6.23 1.80 17.98
CA LEU A 80 -5.47 1.00 18.93
C LEU A 80 -4.72 1.86 19.95
N GLU A 81 -4.07 2.94 19.50
CA GLU A 81 -3.31 3.82 20.38
C GLU A 81 -4.20 4.58 21.35
N LYS A 82 -5.41 4.99 20.91
CA LYS A 82 -6.38 5.67 21.79
C LYS A 82 -6.91 4.77 22.91
N THR A 83 -7.07 3.47 22.65
CA THR A 83 -7.71 2.54 23.58
C THR A 83 -6.72 1.74 24.42
N LEU A 84 -5.61 1.30 23.84
CA LEU A 84 -4.63 0.40 24.48
C LEU A 84 -3.31 1.09 24.85
N GLY A 85 -3.11 2.33 24.38
CA GLY A 85 -1.81 2.97 24.47
C GLY A 85 -0.78 2.31 23.56
N ARG A 86 0.46 2.83 23.54
CA ARG A 86 1.54 2.33 22.66
C ARG A 86 2.06 0.94 23.01
N SER A 87 1.99 0.54 24.26
CA SER A 87 2.52 -0.75 24.76
C SER A 87 1.53 -1.91 24.68
N GLY A 88 0.26 -1.65 24.35
CA GLY A 88 -0.81 -2.64 24.35
C GLY A 88 -0.93 -3.49 23.09
N TYR A 89 -0.21 -3.17 22.01
CA TYR A 89 -0.31 -3.85 20.72
C TYR A 89 0.99 -3.78 19.91
N HIS A 90 1.09 -4.62 18.88
CA HIS A 90 2.07 -4.48 17.81
C HIS A 90 1.39 -4.62 16.45
N LEU A 91 1.37 -3.54 15.67
CA LEU A 91 0.80 -3.48 14.32
C LEU A 91 1.90 -3.40 13.29
N ARG A 92 1.93 -4.35 12.35
CA ARG A 92 2.94 -4.42 11.29
C ARG A 92 2.34 -4.46 9.91
N ILE A 93 2.82 -3.61 9.00
CA ILE A 93 2.50 -3.66 7.58
C ILE A 93 3.47 -4.65 6.92
N LYS A 94 2.94 -5.71 6.29
CA LYS A 94 3.75 -6.80 5.69
C LYS A 94 4.09 -6.57 4.21
N VAL A 95 3.51 -5.56 3.58
CA VAL A 95 3.70 -5.27 2.15
C VAL A 95 4.40 -3.94 1.95
N TYR A 96 5.33 -3.89 0.98
CA TYR A 96 6.08 -2.69 0.66
C TYR A 96 5.78 -2.23 -0.77
N PRO A 97 5.54 -0.93 -1.03
CA PRO A 97 5.22 -0.40 -2.35
C PRO A 97 6.46 -0.23 -3.24
N HIS A 98 7.03 -1.33 -3.73
CA HIS A 98 8.21 -1.33 -4.61
C HIS A 98 7.92 -0.91 -6.05
N HIS A 99 6.69 -1.20 -6.55
CA HIS A 99 6.35 -0.97 -7.95
C HIS A 99 6.13 0.52 -8.20
N VAL A 100 6.84 1.08 -9.18
CA VAL A 100 6.69 2.47 -9.60
C VAL A 100 5.58 2.58 -10.63
N LEU A 101 4.54 3.33 -10.28
CA LEU A 101 3.44 3.64 -11.19
C LEU A 101 3.86 4.73 -12.17
N ARG A 102 3.55 4.52 -13.46
CA ARG A 102 3.83 5.44 -14.56
C ARG A 102 2.55 5.97 -15.15
N GLU A 103 2.60 7.19 -15.66
CA GLU A 103 1.52 7.79 -16.41
C GLU A 103 2.06 8.57 -17.59
N ASN A 104 1.45 8.35 -18.77
CA ASN A 104 1.63 9.21 -19.93
C ASN A 104 0.32 10.00 -20.12
N PRO A 105 0.24 11.27 -19.69
CA PRO A 105 -0.96 12.08 -19.86
C PRO A 105 -1.13 12.41 -21.32
N LEU A 106 -2.23 11.94 -21.90
CA LEU A 106 -2.68 12.28 -23.24
C LEU A 106 -3.78 13.33 -23.15
N ALA A 107 -3.63 14.42 -23.87
CA ALA A 107 -4.70 15.38 -24.06
C ALA A 107 -5.56 14.93 -25.26
N SER A 108 -6.86 15.14 -25.18
CA SER A 108 -7.82 14.92 -26.26
C SER A 108 -8.53 16.23 -26.58
N GLY A 109 -8.80 16.49 -27.85
CA GLY A 109 -9.48 17.69 -28.33
C GLY A 109 -8.59 18.63 -29.14
N ALA A 110 -9.16 19.77 -29.57
CA ALA A 110 -8.44 20.78 -30.34
C ALA A 110 -7.25 21.33 -29.54
N GLY A 111 -6.07 21.41 -30.17
CA GLY A 111 -4.83 21.84 -29.50
C GLY A 111 -4.15 20.80 -28.59
N ALA A 112 -4.56 19.53 -28.67
CA ALA A 112 -3.97 18.45 -27.90
C ALA A 112 -2.47 18.26 -28.14
N ASP A 113 -1.99 18.55 -29.34
CA ASP A 113 -0.59 18.57 -29.77
C ASP A 113 0.27 19.58 -28.99
N ARG A 114 -0.30 20.69 -28.57
CA ARG A 114 0.36 21.71 -27.74
C ARG A 114 0.46 21.30 -26.26
N MET A 115 -0.45 20.43 -25.81
CA MET A 115 -0.55 20.03 -24.40
C MET A 115 0.12 18.67 -24.09
N SER A 116 0.26 17.81 -25.09
CA SER A 116 0.87 16.49 -24.91
C SER A 116 1.70 16.10 -26.12
N THR A 117 2.72 15.26 -25.89
CA THR A 117 3.59 14.70 -26.94
C THR A 117 2.92 13.54 -27.71
N GLY A 118 1.66 13.22 -27.39
CA GLY A 118 0.96 12.07 -27.95
C GLY A 118 1.66 10.75 -27.65
N MET A 119 1.55 9.79 -28.54
CA MET A 119 2.15 8.45 -28.41
C MET A 119 3.61 8.37 -28.86
N LYS A 120 4.18 9.41 -29.46
CA LYS A 120 5.58 9.42 -29.96
C LYS A 120 6.61 9.15 -28.85
N LYS A 121 6.32 9.60 -27.60
CA LYS A 121 7.10 9.30 -26.40
C LYS A 121 6.17 8.71 -25.34
N SER A 122 5.60 7.54 -25.62
CA SER A 122 4.54 6.91 -24.83
C SER A 122 4.99 6.39 -23.46
N PHE A 123 6.29 6.21 -23.23
CA PHE A 123 6.79 5.75 -21.96
C PHE A 123 6.51 6.78 -20.86
N GLY A 124 5.61 6.45 -19.93
CA GLY A 124 5.14 7.34 -18.88
C GLY A 124 6.21 7.81 -17.90
N LYS A 125 5.95 8.93 -17.26
CA LYS A 125 6.75 9.45 -16.13
C LYS A 125 6.26 8.82 -14.83
N SER A 126 7.16 8.68 -13.84
CA SER A 126 6.82 8.16 -12.52
C SER A 126 5.86 9.11 -11.78
N VAL A 127 4.74 8.58 -11.26
CA VAL A 127 3.71 9.35 -10.56
C VAL A 127 3.44 8.89 -9.14
N GLY A 128 3.86 7.69 -8.78
CA GLY A 128 3.65 7.14 -7.44
C GLY A 128 4.17 5.72 -7.33
N SER A 129 3.99 5.12 -6.16
CA SER A 129 4.38 3.75 -5.89
C SER A 129 3.21 2.90 -5.42
N ALA A 130 3.29 1.60 -5.65
CA ALA A 130 2.30 0.63 -5.22
C ALA A 130 2.95 -0.68 -4.79
N ALA A 131 2.32 -1.36 -3.86
CA ALA A 131 2.65 -2.72 -3.47
C ALA A 131 1.94 -3.70 -4.42
N ARG A 132 2.67 -4.72 -4.88
CA ARG A 132 2.10 -5.84 -5.62
C ARG A 132 1.58 -6.86 -4.60
N VAL A 133 0.30 -7.00 -4.55
CA VAL A 133 -0.38 -7.91 -3.63
C VAL A 133 -0.93 -9.10 -4.40
N LYS A 134 -0.61 -10.31 -3.94
CA LYS A 134 -1.18 -11.56 -4.44
C LYS A 134 -2.42 -11.92 -3.62
N GLU A 135 -3.26 -12.77 -4.17
CA GLU A 135 -4.37 -13.36 -3.43
C GLU A 135 -3.85 -14.16 -2.22
N GLY A 136 -4.56 -14.09 -1.10
CA GLY A 136 -4.14 -14.71 0.16
C GLY A 136 -3.01 -13.98 0.91
N GLN A 137 -2.34 -13.02 0.29
CA GLN A 137 -1.22 -12.33 0.92
C GLN A 137 -1.65 -11.46 2.09
N THR A 138 -0.95 -11.58 3.22
CA THR A 138 -1.15 -10.74 4.40
C THR A 138 -0.69 -9.31 4.13
N LEU A 139 -1.59 -8.35 4.35
CA LEU A 139 -1.33 -6.91 4.22
C LEU A 139 -0.86 -6.30 5.54
N ILE A 140 -1.60 -6.60 6.60
CA ILE A 140 -1.34 -6.11 7.96
C ILE A 140 -1.40 -7.29 8.92
N GLU A 141 -0.48 -7.30 9.85
CA GLU A 141 -0.41 -8.21 10.98
C GLU A 141 -0.58 -7.40 12.26
N LEU A 142 -1.47 -7.83 13.14
CA LEU A 142 -1.71 -7.22 14.44
C LEU A 142 -1.51 -8.28 15.51
N ARG A 143 -0.63 -7.99 16.47
CA ARG A 143 -0.41 -8.81 17.66
C ARG A 143 -1.01 -8.10 18.87
N ILE A 144 -1.78 -8.82 19.67
CA ILE A 144 -2.60 -8.26 20.74
C ILE A 144 -2.99 -9.37 21.71
N ASN A 145 -3.27 -9.02 22.97
CA ASN A 145 -3.74 -9.97 23.97
C ASN A 145 -5.21 -10.37 23.70
N ASN A 146 -5.58 -11.57 24.15
CA ASN A 146 -6.91 -12.16 23.91
C ASN A 146 -8.06 -11.28 24.39
N GLU A 147 -7.92 -10.58 25.50
CA GLU A 147 -8.93 -9.65 26.05
C GLU A 147 -9.38 -8.60 25.05
N ASN A 148 -8.45 -8.13 24.23
CA ASN A 148 -8.66 -7.03 23.28
C ASN A 148 -8.95 -7.49 21.84
N LEU A 149 -9.26 -8.78 21.64
CA LEU A 149 -9.46 -9.38 20.31
C LEU A 149 -10.59 -8.71 19.51
N LYS A 150 -11.69 -8.31 20.18
CA LYS A 150 -12.80 -7.59 19.55
C LYS A 150 -12.34 -6.25 18.97
N LEU A 151 -11.56 -5.50 19.75
CA LEU A 151 -10.97 -4.22 19.34
C LEU A 151 -10.00 -4.39 18.16
N GLY A 152 -9.15 -5.42 18.22
CA GLY A 152 -8.23 -5.75 17.13
C GLY A 152 -8.95 -6.05 15.81
N LYS A 153 -10.02 -6.84 15.86
CA LYS A 153 -10.86 -7.11 14.68
C LYS A 153 -11.52 -5.84 14.14
N GLU A 154 -11.98 -4.94 15.01
CA GLU A 154 -12.55 -3.66 14.62
C GLU A 154 -11.51 -2.76 13.95
N ALA A 155 -10.31 -2.65 14.51
CA ALA A 155 -9.20 -1.88 13.92
C ALA A 155 -8.87 -2.36 12.51
N LEU A 156 -8.75 -3.68 12.30
CA LEU A 156 -8.50 -4.26 10.98
C LEU A 156 -9.71 -4.13 10.04
N LYS A 157 -10.93 -4.15 10.54
CA LYS A 157 -12.13 -3.87 9.74
C LYS A 157 -12.15 -2.41 9.25
N ARG A 158 -11.69 -1.45 10.07
CA ARG A 158 -11.53 -0.05 9.65
C ARG A 158 -10.41 0.08 8.61
N ALA A 159 -9.29 -0.63 8.79
CA ALA A 159 -8.20 -0.67 7.82
C ALA A 159 -8.63 -1.28 6.48
N SER A 160 -9.41 -2.35 6.48
CA SER A 160 -9.88 -3.01 5.26
C SER A 160 -10.69 -2.09 4.34
N LYS A 161 -11.45 -1.15 4.91
CA LYS A 161 -12.20 -0.13 4.15
C LYS A 161 -11.31 0.86 3.40
N LYS A 162 -10.00 0.91 3.71
CA LYS A 162 -9.02 1.78 3.02
C LYS A 162 -8.31 1.09 1.88
N PHE A 163 -8.47 -0.23 1.75
CA PHE A 163 -7.92 -1.00 0.65
C PHE A 163 -8.89 -1.09 -0.53
N PRO A 164 -8.39 -1.09 -1.78
CA PRO A 164 -9.22 -1.22 -2.96
C PRO A 164 -9.68 -2.66 -3.23
N CYS A 165 -9.25 -3.61 -2.41
CA CYS A 165 -9.58 -5.04 -2.51
C CYS A 165 -10.44 -5.52 -1.34
N PRO A 166 -11.29 -6.54 -1.55
CA PRO A 166 -11.91 -7.24 -0.47
C PRO A 166 -10.83 -7.95 0.36
N CYS A 167 -10.96 -7.88 1.68
CA CYS A 167 -10.01 -8.46 2.62
C CYS A 167 -10.70 -9.50 3.52
N LYS A 168 -9.91 -10.46 4.02
CA LYS A 168 -10.30 -11.44 5.03
C LYS A 168 -9.50 -11.21 6.30
N ILE A 169 -10.15 -11.20 7.46
CA ILE A 169 -9.52 -11.15 8.77
C ILE A 169 -9.41 -12.58 9.29
N ILE A 170 -8.21 -13.00 9.67
CA ILE A 170 -7.88 -14.33 10.19
C ILE A 170 -7.24 -14.13 11.56
N ALA A 171 -7.78 -14.70 12.61
CA ALA A 171 -7.18 -14.77 13.94
C ALA A 171 -6.51 -16.14 14.11
N GLN A 172 -5.31 -16.15 14.66
CA GLN A 172 -4.51 -17.33 14.99
C GLN A 172 -4.06 -17.25 16.43
#